data_37a773e6f1622b6e3bbf07678f739c6d
#
_entry.id   37a773e6f1622b6e3bbf07678f739c6d
#
_cell.length_a   1.000
_cell.length_b   1.000
_cell.length_c   1.000
_cell.angle_alpha   90.00
_cell.angle_beta   90.00
_cell.angle_gamma   90.00
#
_symmetry.space_group_name_H-M   'P 1'
#
loop_
_entity.id
_entity.type
_entity.pdbx_description
1 polymer ?
#
loop_
_entity_poly.entity_id
_entity_poly.type
_entity_poly.pdbx_seq_one_letter_code
_entity_poly.pdbx_strand_id
1 'polypeptide(L)'
;FDFEGKRRMANADEGMKELEASVDSLIVVLNEKLLELPGGEDMTQDEAFSHANDVLKNAVGGIAEIINVPGHVNVDFEDVRTVMGEPGKAMMGTAAASGPDRARIAAEQAVACPLLEGVDLKGARGVLVLISAAKGSLKLSESKQAMNTIRDCASEDAHVIYGTAYDESLGDQIRVTVVATGL
;
A
#
# COMPACT_ATOMS: atom_id res chain seq x y z
N PHE A 1 8.05 9.83 -14.30
CA PHE A 1 7.49 9.18 -15.52
C PHE A 1 8.55 9.05 -16.60
N ASP A 2 8.41 8.02 -17.45
CA ASP A 2 9.41 7.72 -18.51
C ASP A 2 9.55 8.84 -19.53
N PHE A 3 8.47 9.56 -19.83
CA PHE A 3 8.49 10.67 -20.77
C PHE A 3 9.36 11.87 -20.32
N GLU A 4 9.70 11.96 -19.05
CA GLU A 4 10.54 13.05 -18.52
C GLU A 4 12.02 12.91 -18.94
N GLY A 5 12.40 11.76 -19.47
CA GLY A 5 13.69 11.54 -20.10
C GLY A 5 14.74 10.87 -19.21
N LYS A 6 15.81 10.40 -19.87
CA LYS A 6 16.87 9.62 -19.24
C LYS A 6 17.63 10.36 -18.14
N ARG A 7 17.83 11.67 -18.32
CA ARG A 7 18.55 12.49 -17.32
C ARG A 7 17.76 12.57 -16.01
N ARG A 8 16.44 12.77 -16.13
CA ARG A 8 15.55 12.82 -14.97
C ARG A 8 15.50 11.47 -14.23
N MET A 9 15.46 10.37 -15.01
CA MET A 9 15.49 9.02 -14.45
C MET A 9 16.82 8.73 -13.73
N ALA A 10 17.94 9.16 -14.30
CA ALA A 10 19.26 9.01 -13.66
C ALA A 10 19.35 9.79 -12.35
N ASN A 11 18.80 11.01 -12.32
CA ASN A 11 18.74 11.82 -11.10
C ASN A 11 17.86 11.14 -10.03
N ALA A 12 16.74 10.55 -10.43
CA ALA A 12 15.86 9.82 -9.53
C ALA A 12 16.53 8.59 -8.95
N ASP A 13 17.24 7.81 -9.76
CA ASP A 13 17.97 6.63 -9.31
C ASP A 13 19.08 6.99 -8.30
N GLU A 14 19.81 8.07 -8.56
CA GLU A 14 20.84 8.56 -7.66
C GLU A 14 20.25 9.04 -6.32
N GLY A 15 19.19 9.83 -6.38
CA GLY A 15 18.48 10.29 -5.18
C GLY A 15 17.91 9.16 -4.36
N MET A 16 17.37 8.13 -5.03
CA MET A 16 16.84 6.94 -4.36
C MET A 16 17.94 6.16 -3.63
N LYS A 17 19.13 6.01 -4.24
CA LYS A 17 20.29 5.35 -3.61
C LYS A 17 20.77 6.11 -2.37
N GLU A 18 20.85 7.42 -2.43
CA GLU A 18 21.24 8.25 -1.29
C GLU A 18 20.21 8.14 -0.16
N LEU A 19 18.92 8.18 -0.48
CA LEU A 19 17.86 8.06 0.49
C LEU A 19 17.85 6.67 1.14
N GLU A 20 18.01 5.61 0.35
CA GLU A 20 18.06 4.23 0.84
C GLU A 20 19.18 4.03 1.87
N ALA A 21 20.33 4.66 1.68
CA ALA A 21 21.45 4.62 2.62
C ALA A 21 21.18 5.36 3.94
N SER A 22 20.18 6.25 3.97
CA SER A 22 19.87 7.11 5.11
C SER A 22 18.64 6.68 5.91
N VAL A 23 17.90 5.68 5.44
CA VAL A 23 16.64 5.21 6.04
C VAL A 23 16.67 3.70 6.26
N ASP A 24 15.83 3.21 7.17
CA ASP A 24 15.71 1.76 7.41
C ASP A 24 14.96 1.07 6.28
N SER A 25 13.85 1.67 5.85
CA SER A 25 13.03 1.14 4.76
C SER A 25 12.62 2.29 3.82
N LEU A 26 12.61 2.03 2.53
CA LEU A 26 12.24 3.00 1.51
C LEU A 26 11.05 2.47 0.72
N ILE A 27 9.91 3.18 0.79
CA ILE A 27 8.74 2.87 -0.04
C ILE A 27 8.95 3.50 -1.41
N VAL A 28 8.94 2.67 -2.44
CA VAL A 28 9.11 3.10 -3.83
C VAL A 28 7.82 2.93 -4.60
N VAL A 29 7.36 4.00 -5.24
CA VAL A 29 6.23 4.00 -6.16
C VAL A 29 6.73 4.49 -7.52
N LEU A 30 6.63 3.63 -8.51
CA LEU A 30 7.00 3.97 -9.89
C LEU A 30 5.83 4.74 -10.53
N ASN A 31 6.04 6.01 -10.85
CA ASN A 31 5.00 6.86 -11.43
C ASN A 31 4.40 6.27 -12.71
N GLU A 32 5.21 5.65 -13.55
CA GLU A 32 4.75 5.01 -14.78
C GLU A 32 3.70 3.93 -14.52
N LYS A 33 3.81 3.20 -13.41
CA LYS A 33 2.84 2.19 -13.00
C LYS A 33 1.47 2.75 -12.61
N LEU A 34 1.39 4.03 -12.26
CA LEU A 34 0.13 4.70 -11.98
C LEU A 34 -0.76 4.80 -13.23
N LEU A 35 -0.16 4.84 -14.41
CA LEU A 35 -0.89 4.86 -15.68
C LEU A 35 -1.57 3.53 -15.99
N GLU A 36 -1.10 2.45 -15.40
CA GLU A 36 -1.69 1.11 -15.54
C GLU A 36 -2.88 0.88 -14.59
N LEU A 37 -3.10 1.77 -13.63
CA LEU A 37 -4.25 1.71 -12.74
C LEU A 37 -5.54 2.12 -13.48
N PRO A 38 -6.71 1.66 -13.03
CA PRO A 38 -7.98 2.05 -13.65
C PRO A 38 -8.14 3.56 -13.76
N GLY A 39 -8.39 4.06 -14.97
CA GLY A 39 -8.52 5.49 -15.26
C GLY A 39 -7.20 6.23 -15.48
N GLY A 40 -6.06 5.55 -15.36
CA GLY A 40 -4.74 6.18 -15.51
C GLY A 40 -4.43 6.69 -16.92
N GLU A 41 -4.93 6.03 -17.95
CA GLU A 41 -4.65 6.40 -19.35
C GLU A 41 -5.30 7.73 -19.76
N ASP A 42 -6.43 8.06 -19.16
CA ASP A 42 -7.20 9.27 -19.47
C ASP A 42 -6.86 10.46 -18.55
N MET A 43 -5.88 10.32 -17.67
CA MET A 43 -5.47 11.39 -16.76
C MET A 43 -4.77 12.51 -17.49
N THR A 44 -5.08 13.74 -17.10
CA THR A 44 -4.25 14.91 -17.46
C THR A 44 -2.89 14.81 -16.74
N GLN A 45 -1.91 15.56 -17.20
CA GLN A 45 -0.60 15.63 -16.56
C GLN A 45 -0.70 16.06 -15.08
N ASP A 46 -1.49 17.08 -14.80
CA ASP A 46 -1.70 17.57 -13.45
C ASP A 46 -2.38 16.52 -12.55
N GLU A 47 -3.36 15.80 -13.09
CA GLU A 47 -4.04 14.70 -12.40
C GLU A 47 -3.07 13.54 -12.11
N ALA A 48 -2.18 13.21 -13.04
CA ALA A 48 -1.20 12.15 -12.85
C ALA A 48 -0.21 12.47 -11.73
N PHE A 49 0.32 13.69 -11.67
CA PHE A 49 1.20 14.12 -10.58
C PHE A 49 0.46 14.19 -9.25
N SER A 50 -0.78 14.69 -9.24
CA SER A 50 -1.62 14.74 -8.05
C SER A 50 -1.94 13.34 -7.54
N HIS A 51 -2.23 12.40 -8.43
CA HIS A 51 -2.48 11.00 -8.09
C HIS A 51 -1.25 10.32 -7.47
N ALA A 52 -0.06 10.57 -8.02
CA ALA A 52 1.19 10.08 -7.45
C ALA A 52 1.39 10.57 -6.00
N ASN A 53 1.11 11.83 -5.75
CA ASN A 53 1.17 12.41 -4.41
C ASN A 53 0.13 11.77 -3.47
N ASP A 54 -1.10 11.56 -3.94
CA ASP A 54 -2.19 10.98 -3.16
C ASP A 54 -1.92 9.53 -2.77
N VAL A 55 -1.32 8.73 -3.64
CA VAL A 55 -0.94 7.35 -3.35
C VAL A 55 0.03 7.30 -2.17
N LEU A 56 1.08 8.11 -2.19
CA LEU A 56 2.06 8.18 -1.09
C LEU A 56 1.45 8.78 0.18
N LYS A 57 0.64 9.82 0.05
CA LYS A 57 -0.07 10.43 1.17
C LYS A 57 -0.98 9.43 1.87
N ASN A 58 -1.75 8.64 1.12
CA ASN A 58 -2.65 7.65 1.68
C ASN A 58 -1.89 6.52 2.39
N ALA A 59 -0.75 6.09 1.85
CA ALA A 59 0.09 5.09 2.49
C ALA A 59 0.65 5.58 3.83
N VAL A 60 1.32 6.73 3.83
CA VAL A 60 1.92 7.31 5.03
C VAL A 60 0.84 7.73 6.03
N GLY A 61 -0.22 8.36 5.56
CA GLY A 61 -1.34 8.78 6.39
C GLY A 61 -2.08 7.61 7.03
N GLY A 62 -2.27 6.53 6.29
CA GLY A 62 -2.85 5.29 6.81
C GLY A 62 -2.02 4.67 7.93
N ILE A 63 -0.71 4.59 7.74
CA ILE A 63 0.21 4.08 8.77
C ILE A 63 0.16 4.97 10.01
N ALA A 64 0.21 6.29 9.85
CA ALA A 64 0.13 7.22 10.96
C ALA A 64 -1.20 7.11 11.71
N GLU A 65 -2.29 6.93 10.99
CA GLU A 65 -3.63 6.84 11.55
C GLU A 65 -3.82 5.59 12.41
N ILE A 66 -3.37 4.43 11.95
CA ILE A 66 -3.48 3.18 12.74
C ILE A 66 -2.64 3.20 14.01
N ILE A 67 -1.59 4.02 14.06
CA ILE A 67 -0.75 4.19 15.25
C ILE A 67 -1.37 5.19 16.23
N ASN A 68 -1.88 6.32 15.73
CA ASN A 68 -2.21 7.49 16.54
C ASN A 68 -3.70 7.58 16.91
N VAL A 69 -4.58 7.03 16.09
CA VAL A 69 -6.03 7.15 16.29
C VAL A 69 -6.57 5.88 16.98
N PRO A 70 -7.18 6.00 18.18
CA PRO A 70 -7.84 4.86 18.80
C PRO A 70 -8.96 4.32 17.91
N GLY A 71 -8.85 3.07 17.50
CA GLY A 71 -9.82 2.37 16.67
C GLY A 71 -10.18 1.01 17.24
N HIS A 72 -10.97 0.27 16.51
CA HIS A 72 -11.34 -1.10 16.91
C HIS A 72 -10.17 -2.07 16.83
N VAL A 73 -9.21 -1.80 15.96
CA VAL A 73 -7.97 -2.57 15.87
C VAL A 73 -6.82 -1.60 16.06
N ASN A 74 -6.22 -1.65 17.23
CA ASN A 74 -5.03 -0.86 17.54
C ASN A 74 -3.79 -1.68 17.20
N VAL A 75 -2.93 -1.11 16.39
CA VAL A 75 -1.62 -1.67 16.10
C VAL A 75 -0.61 -0.99 17.02
N ASP A 76 0.18 -1.79 17.72
CA ASP A 76 1.28 -1.27 18.54
C ASP A 76 2.33 -0.62 17.60
N PHE A 77 2.85 0.53 18.02
CA PHE A 77 3.94 1.20 17.31
C PHE A 77 5.14 0.27 17.10
N GLU A 78 5.47 -0.55 18.08
CA GLU A 78 6.59 -1.50 17.98
C GLU A 78 6.35 -2.57 16.90
N ASP A 79 5.10 -3.00 16.68
CA ASP A 79 4.77 -3.94 15.62
C ASP A 79 4.97 -3.30 14.23
N VAL A 80 4.52 -2.06 14.05
CA VAL A 80 4.74 -1.31 12.81
C VAL A 80 6.23 -1.09 12.60
N ARG A 81 6.95 -0.72 13.65
CA ARG A 81 8.40 -0.52 13.60
C ARG A 81 9.13 -1.80 13.19
N THR A 82 8.70 -2.95 13.67
CA THR A 82 9.28 -4.25 13.30
C THR A 82 9.13 -4.52 11.80
N VAL A 83 7.96 -4.30 11.24
CA VAL A 83 7.69 -4.47 9.80
C VAL A 83 8.46 -3.45 8.97
N MET A 84 8.35 -2.17 9.31
CA MET A 84 8.96 -1.09 8.55
C MET A 84 10.46 -0.94 8.79
N GLY A 85 11.00 -1.56 9.83
CA GLY A 85 12.43 -1.59 10.12
C GLY A 85 13.23 -2.63 9.34
N GLU A 86 12.57 -3.52 8.59
CA GLU A 86 13.26 -4.46 7.71
C GLU A 86 14.02 -3.70 6.63
N PRO A 87 15.36 -3.93 6.52
CA PRO A 87 16.18 -3.15 5.60
C PRO A 87 15.85 -3.47 4.14
N GLY A 88 15.99 -2.46 3.31
CA GLY A 88 15.79 -2.57 1.86
C GLY A 88 14.63 -1.73 1.35
N LYS A 89 14.19 -2.08 0.15
CA LYS A 89 13.07 -1.41 -0.50
C LYS A 89 11.74 -1.99 -0.02
N ALA A 90 10.76 -1.12 0.13
CA ALA A 90 9.38 -1.49 0.32
C ALA A 90 8.57 -1.08 -0.90
N MET A 91 7.56 -1.85 -1.23
CA MET A 91 6.63 -1.52 -2.30
C MET A 91 5.20 -1.63 -1.79
N MET A 92 4.29 -0.96 -2.46
CA MET A 92 2.90 -0.93 -2.04
C MET A 92 1.96 -1.25 -3.19
N GLY A 93 0.82 -1.82 -2.84
CA GLY A 93 -0.31 -1.99 -3.74
C GLY A 93 -1.57 -1.49 -3.05
N THR A 94 -2.49 -0.98 -3.81
CA THR A 94 -3.76 -0.48 -3.29
C THR A 94 -4.88 -0.79 -4.26
N ALA A 95 -6.05 -1.11 -3.71
CA ALA A 95 -7.26 -1.30 -4.49
C ALA A 95 -8.50 -1.01 -3.64
N ALA A 96 -9.57 -0.61 -4.30
CA ALA A 96 -10.86 -0.38 -3.67
C ALA A 96 -11.94 -1.17 -4.39
N ALA A 97 -12.92 -1.63 -3.66
CA ALA A 97 -14.05 -2.37 -4.22
C ALA A 97 -15.33 -2.10 -3.43
N SER A 98 -16.46 -2.35 -4.03
CA SER A 98 -17.78 -2.26 -3.42
C SER A 98 -18.58 -3.56 -3.66
N GLY A 99 -19.69 -3.70 -2.96
CA GLY A 99 -20.58 -4.86 -3.11
C GLY A 99 -20.31 -5.97 -2.09
N PRO A 100 -21.01 -7.13 -2.23
CA PRO A 100 -20.99 -8.20 -1.24
C PRO A 100 -19.61 -8.81 -0.98
N ASP A 101 -18.77 -8.92 -2.01
CA ASP A 101 -17.43 -9.51 -1.94
C ASP A 101 -16.32 -8.46 -1.92
N ARG A 102 -16.63 -7.23 -1.54
CA ARG A 102 -15.70 -6.09 -1.63
C ARG A 102 -14.36 -6.34 -0.95
N ALA A 103 -14.35 -6.97 0.21
CA ALA A 103 -13.11 -7.23 0.96
C ALA A 103 -12.18 -8.20 0.22
N ARG A 104 -12.71 -9.31 -0.27
CA ARG A 104 -11.96 -10.28 -1.05
C ARG A 104 -11.45 -9.67 -2.36
N ILE A 105 -12.33 -9.00 -3.09
CA ILE A 105 -11.98 -8.36 -4.37
C ILE A 105 -10.90 -7.29 -4.18
N ALA A 106 -11.06 -6.42 -3.19
CA ALA A 106 -10.09 -5.37 -2.89
C ALA A 106 -8.73 -5.96 -2.50
N ALA A 107 -8.70 -7.00 -1.68
CA ALA A 107 -7.47 -7.67 -1.28
C ALA A 107 -6.77 -8.35 -2.47
N GLU A 108 -7.50 -9.08 -3.30
CA GLU A 108 -6.95 -9.72 -4.50
C GLU A 108 -6.39 -8.70 -5.49
N GLN A 109 -7.11 -7.60 -5.72
CA GLN A 109 -6.65 -6.53 -6.59
C GLN A 109 -5.48 -5.76 -6.01
N ALA A 110 -5.40 -5.59 -4.70
CA ALA A 110 -4.28 -4.92 -4.04
C ALA A 110 -2.97 -5.70 -4.23
N VAL A 111 -2.99 -7.03 -4.08
CA VAL A 111 -1.80 -7.87 -4.30
C VAL A 111 -1.45 -8.01 -5.78
N ALA A 112 -2.41 -7.88 -6.67
CA ALA A 112 -2.21 -7.87 -8.13
C ALA A 112 -1.98 -6.46 -8.70
N CYS A 113 -1.90 -5.44 -7.84
CA CYS A 113 -1.74 -4.05 -8.26
C CYS A 113 -0.47 -3.85 -9.10
N PRO A 114 -0.52 -3.08 -10.22
CA PRO A 114 0.66 -2.78 -11.03
C PRO A 114 1.83 -2.18 -10.26
N LEU A 115 1.56 -1.47 -9.16
CA LEU A 115 2.61 -0.93 -8.28
C LEU A 115 3.45 -2.03 -7.61
N LEU A 116 2.91 -3.25 -7.46
CA LEU A 116 3.61 -4.44 -6.95
C LEU A 116 4.10 -5.37 -8.06
N GLU A 117 3.97 -4.99 -9.32
CA GLU A 117 4.41 -5.83 -10.44
C GLU A 117 5.89 -6.19 -10.35
N GLY A 118 6.19 -7.48 -10.50
CA GLY A 118 7.54 -8.00 -10.34
C GLY A 118 7.97 -8.26 -8.90
N VAL A 119 7.09 -7.98 -7.93
CA VAL A 119 7.33 -8.26 -6.51
C VAL A 119 6.61 -9.55 -6.12
N ASP A 120 7.37 -10.48 -5.55
CA ASP A 120 6.81 -11.70 -4.96
C ASP A 120 6.63 -11.47 -3.45
N LEU A 121 5.37 -11.43 -3.00
CA LEU A 121 5.06 -11.28 -1.57
C LEU A 121 5.63 -12.40 -0.71
N LYS A 122 5.88 -13.58 -1.28
CA LYS A 122 6.55 -14.68 -0.58
C LYS A 122 8.00 -14.37 -0.23
N GLY A 123 8.63 -13.44 -0.94
CA GLY A 123 9.96 -12.95 -0.64
C GLY A 123 9.99 -11.81 0.38
N ALA A 124 8.86 -11.21 0.70
CA ALA A 124 8.78 -10.14 1.68
C ALA A 124 8.95 -10.66 3.10
N ARG A 125 9.73 -9.98 3.91
CA ARG A 125 9.93 -10.30 5.34
C ARG A 125 8.84 -9.74 6.20
N GLY A 126 8.29 -8.58 5.82
CA GLY A 126 7.19 -7.93 6.50
C GLY A 126 6.11 -7.51 5.53
N VAL A 127 4.86 -7.58 5.98
CA VAL A 127 3.70 -7.12 5.22
C VAL A 127 2.80 -6.33 6.15
N LEU A 128 2.53 -5.09 5.77
CA LEU A 128 1.59 -4.23 6.48
C LEU A 128 0.33 -4.10 5.63
N VAL A 129 -0.82 -4.39 6.22
CA VAL A 129 -2.11 -4.33 5.56
C VAL A 129 -2.95 -3.23 6.20
N LEU A 130 -3.38 -2.27 5.40
CA LEU A 130 -4.26 -1.18 5.82
C LEU A 130 -5.63 -1.38 5.17
N ILE A 131 -6.65 -1.50 5.99
CA ILE A 131 -8.03 -1.63 5.53
C ILE A 131 -8.76 -0.35 5.89
N SER A 132 -9.24 0.37 4.87
CA SER A 132 -9.95 1.64 5.04
C SER A 132 -11.39 1.50 4.59
N ALA A 133 -12.30 2.02 5.39
CA ALA A 133 -13.73 2.06 5.10
C ALA A 133 -14.39 3.23 5.84
N ALA A 134 -15.60 3.60 5.45
CA ALA A 134 -16.39 4.54 6.21
C ALA A 134 -16.68 3.99 7.60
N LYS A 135 -16.77 4.88 8.60
CA LYS A 135 -17.02 4.50 9.98
C LYS A 135 -18.31 3.69 10.11
N GLY A 136 -18.20 2.54 10.77
CA GLY A 136 -19.34 1.61 10.95
C GLY A 136 -19.67 0.75 9.72
N SER A 137 -18.94 0.90 8.63
CA SER A 137 -19.14 0.12 7.39
C SER A 137 -18.40 -1.21 7.39
N LEU A 138 -17.21 -1.25 7.98
CA LEU A 138 -16.34 -2.43 7.95
C LEU A 138 -16.84 -3.52 8.91
N LYS A 139 -17.09 -4.71 8.37
CA LYS A 139 -17.47 -5.89 9.15
C LYS A 139 -16.23 -6.71 9.53
N LEU A 140 -16.29 -7.38 10.67
CA LEU A 140 -15.22 -8.28 11.10
C LEU A 140 -14.94 -9.39 10.09
N SER A 141 -15.99 -9.95 9.49
CA SER A 141 -15.86 -10.97 8.44
C SER A 141 -15.08 -10.45 7.21
N GLU A 142 -15.24 -9.18 6.89
CA GLU A 142 -14.54 -8.53 5.78
C GLU A 142 -13.04 -8.38 6.08
N SER A 143 -12.68 -7.93 7.28
CA SER A 143 -11.29 -7.87 7.70
C SER A 143 -10.64 -9.26 7.66
N LYS A 144 -11.35 -10.28 8.12
CA LYS A 144 -10.88 -11.66 8.12
C LYS A 144 -10.66 -12.19 6.70
N GLN A 145 -11.61 -11.94 5.78
CA GLN A 145 -11.46 -12.32 4.37
C GLN A 145 -10.25 -11.66 3.71
N ALA A 146 -10.09 -10.36 3.89
CA ALA A 146 -8.96 -9.61 3.33
C ALA A 146 -7.64 -10.15 3.85
N MET A 147 -7.53 -10.38 5.15
CA MET A 147 -6.31 -10.90 5.77
C MET A 147 -5.98 -12.31 5.31
N ASN A 148 -6.97 -13.20 5.20
CA ASN A 148 -6.74 -14.55 4.69
C ASN A 148 -6.24 -14.54 3.24
N THR A 149 -6.82 -13.70 2.39
CA THR A 149 -6.40 -13.53 0.99
C THR A 149 -4.93 -13.10 0.91
N ILE A 150 -4.53 -12.14 1.73
CA ILE A 150 -3.16 -11.62 1.71
C ILE A 150 -2.18 -12.62 2.31
N ARG A 151 -2.53 -13.29 3.40
CA ARG A 151 -1.69 -14.32 4.02
C ARG A 151 -1.44 -15.50 3.10
N ASP A 152 -2.41 -15.89 2.27
CA ASP A 152 -2.24 -16.95 1.28
C ASP A 152 -1.20 -16.58 0.21
N CYS A 153 -0.99 -15.30 -0.03
CA CYS A 153 0.01 -14.80 -0.97
C CYS A 153 1.38 -14.56 -0.32
N ALA A 154 1.46 -14.43 1.00
CA ALA A 154 2.70 -14.16 1.73
C ALA A 154 3.38 -15.44 2.20
N SER A 155 4.67 -15.35 2.55
CA SER A 155 5.39 -16.44 3.22
C SER A 155 4.83 -16.72 4.61
N GLU A 156 4.88 -17.97 5.05
CA GLU A 156 4.53 -18.34 6.42
C GLU A 156 5.43 -17.66 7.46
N ASP A 157 6.66 -17.37 7.09
CA ASP A 157 7.63 -16.69 7.95
C ASP A 157 7.51 -15.16 7.94
N ALA A 158 6.67 -14.61 7.07
CA ALA A 158 6.48 -13.17 6.98
C ALA A 158 5.74 -12.64 8.20
N HIS A 159 6.21 -11.51 8.71
CA HIS A 159 5.52 -10.80 9.78
C HIS A 159 4.39 -9.95 9.17
N VAL A 160 3.16 -10.42 9.32
CA VAL A 160 1.98 -9.78 8.74
C VAL A 160 1.20 -9.04 9.83
N ILE A 161 1.06 -7.74 9.67
CA ILE A 161 0.33 -6.87 10.58
C ILE A 161 -0.79 -6.18 9.81
N TYR A 162 -1.96 -6.02 10.44
CA TYR A 162 -3.03 -5.25 9.85
C TYR A 162 -3.56 -4.18 10.80
N GLY A 163 -4.02 -3.10 10.22
CA GLY A 163 -4.71 -2.04 10.92
C GLY A 163 -5.89 -1.54 10.10
N THR A 164 -6.83 -0.91 10.77
CA THR A 164 -8.01 -0.33 10.14
C THR A 164 -8.02 1.18 10.31
N ALA A 165 -8.42 1.88 9.26
CA ALA A 165 -8.57 3.33 9.26
C ALA A 165 -9.95 3.71 8.74
N TYR A 166 -10.42 4.89 9.10
CA TYR A 166 -11.71 5.41 8.64
C TYR A 166 -11.50 6.44 7.54
N ASP A 167 -12.23 6.28 6.44
CA ASP A 167 -12.25 7.23 5.34
C ASP A 167 -13.69 7.37 4.83
N GLU A 168 -14.35 8.44 5.25
CA GLU A 168 -15.75 8.69 4.89
C GLU A 168 -15.95 8.91 3.39
N SER A 169 -14.90 9.29 2.66
CA SER A 169 -14.98 9.46 1.20
C SER A 169 -15.21 8.15 0.45
N LEU A 170 -14.95 7.01 1.08
CA LEU A 170 -15.15 5.69 0.48
C LEU A 170 -16.62 5.28 0.37
N GLY A 171 -17.51 5.80 1.23
CA GLY A 171 -18.93 5.46 1.22
C GLY A 171 -19.16 3.96 1.42
N ASP A 172 -19.63 3.26 0.40
CA ASP A 172 -19.85 1.81 0.41
C ASP A 172 -18.65 0.99 -0.02
N GLN A 173 -17.56 1.64 -0.37
CA GLN A 173 -16.32 0.98 -0.77
C GLN A 173 -15.44 0.61 0.43
N ILE A 174 -14.62 -0.40 0.22
CA ILE A 174 -13.49 -0.74 1.08
C ILE A 174 -12.20 -0.56 0.29
N ARG A 175 -11.18 0.00 0.91
CA ARG A 175 -9.85 0.11 0.30
C ARG A 175 -8.88 -0.74 1.09
N VAL A 176 -8.13 -1.57 0.37
CA VAL A 176 -7.04 -2.37 0.94
C VAL A 176 -5.72 -1.86 0.39
N THR A 177 -4.80 -1.53 1.27
CA THR A 177 -3.44 -1.13 0.92
C THR A 177 -2.47 -2.12 1.54
N VAL A 178 -1.57 -2.65 0.73
CA VAL A 178 -0.55 -3.61 1.14
C VAL A 178 0.82 -2.95 0.98
N VAL A 179 1.60 -2.96 2.04
CA VAL A 179 3.01 -2.52 2.01
C VAL A 179 3.88 -3.74 2.30
N ALA A 180 4.68 -4.13 1.32
CA ALA A 180 5.62 -5.24 1.45
C ALA A 180 7.02 -4.70 1.72
N THR A 181 7.67 -5.18 2.76
CA THR A 181 8.99 -4.74 3.20
C THR A 181 10.01 -5.87 3.18
N GLY A 182 11.29 -5.54 3.24
CA GLY A 182 12.36 -6.54 3.23
C GLY A 182 12.54 -7.24 1.88
N LEU A 183 12.26 -6.52 0.82
CA LEU A 183 12.37 -7.03 -0.55
C LEU A 183 13.82 -7.05 -1.05
#